data_000ddcd3b2bb95112cd687da789d1097
#
_entry.id   000ddcd3b2bb95112cd687da789d1097
#
_cell.length_a   1.000
_cell.length_b   1.000
_cell.length_c   1.000
_cell.angle_alpha   90.00
_cell.angle_beta   90.00
_cell.angle_gamma   90.00
#
_symmetry.space_group_name_H-M   'P 1'
#
loop_
_entity.id
_entity.type
_entity.pdbx_description
1 polymer ?
#
loop_
_entity_poly.entity_id
_entity_poly.type
_entity_poly.pdbx_seq_one_letter_code
_entity_poly.pdbx_strand_id
1 'polypeptide(L)'
;KDGGSIMLWLKTLIGITVQAFLLGTFIYLPAWTWYWEDAITWFSIFYFMTFFSCIYLLIYKPESLEARLNMQPSSQPREDKIATSLMVSALAIGLIFSPLDAFHFQVTPSFEGILKISGLGIFVIGYIFILASMLANEFAEMTVNIQDDRGQKVIDTGVYAYVRHPMYTGFIFFILGTNLWLGTYLSFGISVIALTVGLHFRI
;
A
#
# COMPACT_ATOMS: atom_id res chain seq x y z
N LYS A 1 21.96 -20.29 14.41
CA LYS A 1 21.66 -19.17 13.49
C LYS A 1 20.54 -19.49 12.49
N ASP A 2 20.31 -20.77 12.16
CA ASP A 2 19.37 -21.15 11.09
C ASP A 2 17.89 -21.07 11.51
N GLY A 3 17.54 -21.25 12.77
CA GLY A 3 16.15 -21.21 13.25
C GLY A 3 15.49 -19.82 13.15
N GLY A 4 16.23 -18.73 13.37
CA GLY A 4 15.71 -17.37 13.24
C GLY A 4 15.42 -16.98 11.79
N SER A 5 16.25 -17.41 10.86
CA SER A 5 16.07 -17.19 9.42
C SER A 5 14.80 -17.90 8.91
N ILE A 6 14.63 -19.17 9.26
CA ILE A 6 13.45 -19.95 8.85
C ILE A 6 12.16 -19.32 9.40
N MET A 7 12.17 -18.85 10.66
CA MET A 7 11.03 -18.20 11.28
C MET A 7 10.66 -16.89 10.54
N LEU A 8 11.65 -16.10 10.12
CA LEU A 8 11.41 -14.86 9.38
C LEU A 8 10.80 -15.16 7.99
N TRP A 9 11.27 -16.19 7.29
CA TRP A 9 10.68 -16.66 6.03
C TRP A 9 9.21 -17.04 6.21
N LEU A 10 8.90 -17.82 7.24
CA LEU A 10 7.52 -18.23 7.54
C LEU A 10 6.62 -17.04 7.85
N LYS A 11 7.07 -16.10 8.70
CA LYS A 11 6.34 -14.86 9.01
C LYS A 11 6.07 -14.04 7.74
N THR A 12 7.05 -13.92 6.86
CA THR A 12 6.92 -13.19 5.59
C THR A 12 5.88 -13.86 4.69
N LEU A 13 5.94 -15.17 4.54
CA LEU A 13 4.99 -15.92 3.73
C LEU A 13 3.56 -15.80 4.26
N ILE A 14 3.38 -15.93 5.57
CA ILE A 14 2.08 -15.73 6.23
C ILE A 14 1.58 -14.31 5.99
N GLY A 15 2.44 -13.29 6.15
CA GLY A 15 2.09 -11.89 5.91
C GLY A 15 1.60 -11.63 4.48
N ILE A 16 2.33 -12.13 3.47
CA ILE A 16 1.93 -12.02 2.06
C ILE A 16 0.60 -12.74 1.82
N THR A 17 0.41 -13.92 2.39
CA THR A 17 -0.83 -14.71 2.22
C THR A 17 -2.03 -14.01 2.86
N VAL A 18 -1.89 -13.48 4.07
CA VAL A 18 -2.94 -12.71 4.75
C VAL A 18 -3.28 -11.45 3.95
N GLN A 19 -2.27 -10.73 3.47
CA GLN A 19 -2.46 -9.55 2.63
C GLN A 19 -3.20 -9.90 1.34
N ALA A 20 -2.83 -11.02 0.67
CA ALA A 20 -3.50 -11.49 -0.53
C ALA A 20 -4.98 -11.79 -0.28
N PHE A 21 -5.26 -12.49 0.82
CA PHE A 21 -6.62 -12.82 1.21
C PHE A 21 -7.46 -11.56 1.48
N LEU A 22 -6.92 -10.59 2.23
CA LEU A 22 -7.63 -9.35 2.56
C LEU A 22 -7.91 -8.50 1.30
N LEU A 23 -6.90 -8.25 0.47
CA LEU A 23 -7.07 -7.46 -0.75
C LEU A 23 -7.97 -8.19 -1.75
N GLY A 24 -7.83 -9.52 -1.87
CA GLY A 24 -8.72 -10.35 -2.69
C GLY A 24 -10.17 -10.26 -2.23
N THR A 25 -10.40 -10.33 -0.93
CA THR A 25 -11.75 -10.17 -0.37
C THR A 25 -12.34 -8.80 -0.69
N PHE A 26 -11.57 -7.71 -0.57
CA PHE A 26 -12.06 -6.36 -0.87
C PHE A 26 -12.36 -6.13 -2.35
N ILE A 27 -11.74 -6.87 -3.24
CA ILE A 27 -11.96 -6.73 -4.69
C ILE A 27 -12.99 -7.74 -5.19
N TYR A 28 -12.78 -9.03 -4.95
CA TYR A 28 -13.58 -10.08 -5.57
C TYR A 28 -14.92 -10.34 -4.88
N LEU A 29 -15.01 -10.12 -3.56
CA LEU A 29 -16.30 -10.29 -2.87
C LEU A 29 -17.34 -9.27 -3.34
N PRO A 30 -17.03 -7.96 -3.45
CA PRO A 30 -17.98 -7.00 -4.01
C PRO A 30 -18.19 -7.15 -5.52
N ALA A 31 -17.24 -7.67 -6.27
CA ALA A 31 -17.37 -7.88 -7.70
C ALA A 31 -18.34 -9.05 -8.06
N TRP A 32 -18.49 -10.02 -7.16
CA TRP A 32 -19.21 -11.30 -7.35
C TRP A 32 -18.74 -12.10 -8.57
N THR A 33 -17.50 -11.86 -9.00
CA THR A 33 -16.89 -12.58 -10.12
C THR A 33 -15.39 -12.76 -9.89
N TRP A 34 -14.86 -13.91 -10.27
CA TRP A 34 -13.42 -14.17 -10.31
C TRP A 34 -12.80 -13.81 -11.67
N TYR A 35 -13.63 -13.58 -12.69
CA TYR A 35 -13.20 -13.27 -14.06
C TYR A 35 -13.21 -11.75 -14.29
N TRP A 36 -12.33 -11.06 -13.59
CA TRP A 36 -12.09 -9.63 -13.79
C TRP A 36 -10.64 -9.40 -14.20
N GLU A 37 -10.41 -9.26 -15.51
CA GLU A 37 -9.06 -9.16 -16.09
C GLU A 37 -8.23 -8.01 -15.48
N ASP A 38 -8.85 -6.88 -15.22
CA ASP A 38 -8.16 -5.73 -14.61
C ASP A 38 -7.67 -6.05 -13.20
N ALA A 39 -8.49 -6.72 -12.40
CA ALA A 39 -8.11 -7.15 -11.06
C ALA A 39 -7.00 -8.21 -11.13
N ILE A 40 -7.11 -9.19 -12.02
CA ILE A 40 -6.08 -10.22 -12.24
C ILE A 40 -4.75 -9.56 -12.62
N THR A 41 -4.77 -8.59 -13.53
CA THR A 41 -3.58 -7.84 -13.95
C THR A 41 -2.97 -7.07 -12.78
N TRP A 42 -3.79 -6.33 -12.03
CA TRP A 42 -3.35 -5.57 -10.87
C TRP A 42 -2.72 -6.47 -9.81
N PHE A 43 -3.39 -7.59 -9.45
CA PHE A 43 -2.87 -8.58 -8.51
C PHE A 43 -1.55 -9.19 -8.98
N SER A 44 -1.47 -9.56 -10.26
CA SER A 44 -0.26 -10.17 -10.82
C SER A 44 0.94 -9.23 -10.69
N ILE A 45 0.78 -7.96 -11.06
CA ILE A 45 1.85 -6.96 -10.95
C ILE A 45 2.18 -6.69 -9.49
N PHE A 46 1.17 -6.47 -8.64
CA PHE A 46 1.36 -6.20 -7.23
C PHE A 46 2.13 -7.31 -6.51
N TYR A 47 1.70 -8.57 -6.69
CA TYR A 47 2.35 -9.69 -6.02
C TYR A 47 3.70 -10.05 -6.62
N PHE A 48 3.90 -9.85 -7.91
CA PHE A 48 5.23 -9.92 -8.51
C PHE A 48 6.20 -8.94 -7.85
N MET A 49 5.81 -7.68 -7.75
CA MET A 49 6.63 -6.65 -7.10
C MET A 49 6.85 -6.95 -5.61
N THR A 50 5.80 -7.35 -4.89
CA THR A 50 5.86 -7.69 -3.46
C THR A 50 6.77 -8.88 -3.21
N PHE A 51 6.69 -9.92 -4.03
CA PHE A 51 7.52 -11.12 -3.92
C PHE A 51 9.01 -10.80 -4.05
N PHE A 52 9.40 -10.07 -5.09
CA PHE A 52 10.79 -9.67 -5.28
C PHE A 52 11.28 -8.69 -4.22
N SER A 53 10.44 -7.77 -3.78
CA SER A 53 10.78 -6.85 -2.69
C SER A 53 11.01 -7.59 -1.37
N CYS A 54 10.17 -8.57 -1.04
CA CYS A 54 10.33 -9.38 0.15
C CYS A 54 11.60 -10.24 0.10
N ILE A 55 11.90 -10.87 -1.05
CA ILE A 55 13.16 -11.61 -1.24
C ILE A 55 14.36 -10.70 -1.04
N TYR A 56 14.33 -9.50 -1.63
CA TYR A 56 15.41 -8.53 -1.46
C TYR A 56 15.61 -8.16 0.01
N LEU A 57 14.51 -7.83 0.72
CA LEU A 57 14.57 -7.47 2.14
C LEU A 57 15.04 -8.65 3.01
N LEU A 58 14.59 -9.87 2.72
CA LEU A 58 15.02 -11.07 3.45
C LEU A 58 16.54 -11.31 3.34
N ILE A 59 17.12 -11.05 2.17
CA ILE A 59 18.55 -11.29 1.90
C ILE A 59 19.41 -10.13 2.43
N TYR A 60 19.02 -8.88 2.17
CA TYR A 60 19.88 -7.72 2.37
C TYR A 60 19.51 -6.87 3.59
N LYS A 61 18.28 -6.95 4.09
CA LYS A 61 17.75 -6.12 5.18
C LYS A 61 16.82 -6.92 6.12
N PRO A 62 17.23 -8.10 6.63
CA PRO A 62 16.36 -8.98 7.40
C PRO A 62 15.81 -8.32 8.68
N GLU A 63 16.65 -7.54 9.39
CA GLU A 63 16.24 -6.83 10.62
C GLU A 63 15.14 -5.79 10.34
N SER A 64 15.25 -5.08 9.21
CA SER A 64 14.27 -4.10 8.76
C SER A 64 12.92 -4.76 8.42
N LEU A 65 12.97 -5.94 7.79
CA LEU A 65 11.75 -6.71 7.49
C LEU A 65 11.11 -7.26 8.77
N GLU A 66 11.92 -7.81 9.68
CA GLU A 66 11.44 -8.35 10.95
C GLU A 66 10.75 -7.27 11.80
N ALA A 67 11.33 -6.08 11.88
CA ALA A 67 10.72 -4.94 12.58
C ALA A 67 9.34 -4.59 12.02
N ARG A 68 9.17 -4.62 10.69
CA ARG A 68 7.88 -4.35 10.03
C ARG A 68 6.84 -5.43 10.25
N LEU A 69 7.26 -6.69 10.31
CA LEU A 69 6.35 -7.80 10.60
C LEU A 69 5.92 -7.86 12.07
N ASN A 70 6.73 -7.30 12.98
CA ASN A 70 6.46 -7.24 14.41
C ASN A 70 5.83 -5.90 14.87
N MET A 71 5.39 -5.05 13.92
CA MET A 71 4.78 -3.76 14.25
C MET A 71 3.63 -3.89 15.25
N GLN A 72 3.67 -3.05 16.30
CA GLN A 72 2.60 -2.94 17.29
C GLN A 72 1.82 -1.63 17.08
N PRO A 73 0.61 -1.67 16.53
CA PRO A 73 -0.21 -0.47 16.32
C PRO A 73 -0.56 0.28 17.62
N SER A 74 -0.41 -0.39 18.76
CA SER A 74 -0.74 0.16 20.10
C SER A 74 0.18 1.31 20.53
N SER A 75 1.43 1.34 20.06
CA SER A 75 2.45 2.31 20.46
C SER A 75 2.40 3.65 19.71
N GLN A 76 1.54 3.78 18.69
CA GLN A 76 1.44 5.02 17.90
C GLN A 76 0.76 6.16 18.67
N PRO A 77 1.21 7.42 18.49
CA PRO A 77 0.46 8.60 18.86
C PRO A 77 -0.95 8.60 18.26
N ARG A 78 -1.91 9.19 18.98
CA ARG A 78 -3.33 9.19 18.58
C ARG A 78 -3.55 9.81 17.18
N GLU A 79 -2.87 10.92 16.91
CA GLU A 79 -2.97 11.65 15.64
C GLU A 79 -2.47 10.80 14.47
N ASP A 80 -1.36 10.10 14.65
CA ASP A 80 -0.81 9.21 13.65
C ASP A 80 -1.70 7.97 13.40
N LYS A 81 -2.35 7.44 14.43
CA LYS A 81 -3.35 6.38 14.28
C LYS A 81 -4.51 6.83 13.40
N ILE A 82 -5.03 8.03 13.62
CA ILE A 82 -6.13 8.58 12.83
C ILE A 82 -5.69 8.72 11.37
N ALA A 83 -4.54 9.36 11.11
CA ALA A 83 -4.05 9.57 9.75
C ALA A 83 -3.81 8.24 9.01
N THR A 84 -3.11 7.28 9.64
CA THR A 84 -2.86 5.96 9.06
C THR A 84 -4.17 5.22 8.80
N SER A 85 -5.11 5.25 9.75
CA SER A 85 -6.42 4.61 9.59
C SER A 85 -7.21 5.21 8.43
N LEU A 86 -7.18 6.53 8.26
CA LEU A 86 -7.86 7.22 7.15
C LEU A 86 -7.23 6.86 5.80
N MET A 87 -5.91 6.77 5.71
CA MET A 87 -5.23 6.34 4.48
C MET A 87 -5.54 4.88 4.13
N VAL A 88 -5.50 3.98 5.11
CA VAL A 88 -5.87 2.57 4.90
C VAL A 88 -7.36 2.45 4.53
N SER A 89 -8.22 3.25 5.16
CA SER A 89 -9.64 3.30 4.82
C SER A 89 -9.88 3.83 3.41
N ALA A 90 -9.11 4.84 2.95
CA ALA A 90 -9.20 5.35 1.59
C ALA A 90 -8.87 4.26 0.55
N LEU A 91 -7.85 3.45 0.82
CA LEU A 91 -7.52 2.30 -0.02
C LEU A 91 -8.65 1.26 0.00
N ALA A 92 -9.11 0.86 1.19
CA ALA A 92 -10.17 -0.14 1.34
C ALA A 92 -11.48 0.31 0.67
N ILE A 93 -11.87 1.57 0.86
CA ILE A 93 -13.03 2.18 0.21
C ILE A 93 -12.88 2.11 -1.32
N GLY A 94 -11.73 2.53 -1.84
CA GLY A 94 -11.46 2.46 -3.28
C GLY A 94 -11.58 1.03 -3.82
N LEU A 95 -10.96 0.06 -3.16
CA LEU A 95 -10.98 -1.34 -3.57
C LEU A 95 -12.38 -1.97 -3.49
N ILE A 96 -13.24 -1.55 -2.55
CA ILE A 96 -14.61 -2.05 -2.40
C ILE A 96 -15.58 -1.35 -3.36
N PHE A 97 -15.51 -0.02 -3.46
CA PHE A 97 -16.43 0.75 -4.28
C PHE A 97 -16.14 0.62 -5.79
N SER A 98 -14.90 0.36 -6.19
CA SER A 98 -14.56 0.14 -7.59
C SER A 98 -15.38 -1.01 -8.21
N PRO A 99 -15.35 -2.24 -7.66
CA PRO A 99 -16.17 -3.33 -8.20
C PRO A 99 -17.67 -3.13 -7.97
N LEU A 100 -18.07 -2.52 -6.84
CA LEU A 100 -19.50 -2.26 -6.60
C LEU A 100 -20.10 -1.35 -7.66
N ASP A 101 -19.41 -0.26 -8.03
CA ASP A 101 -19.92 0.63 -9.07
C ASP A 101 -19.76 0.02 -10.47
N ALA A 102 -18.63 -0.63 -10.76
CA ALA A 102 -18.38 -1.21 -12.07
C ALA A 102 -19.36 -2.35 -12.42
N PHE A 103 -19.76 -3.18 -11.45
CA PHE A 103 -20.56 -4.38 -11.71
C PHE A 103 -22.02 -4.29 -11.26
N HIS A 104 -22.31 -3.49 -10.22
CA HIS A 104 -23.65 -3.49 -9.61
C HIS A 104 -24.35 -2.15 -9.69
N PHE A 105 -23.74 -1.06 -9.24
CA PHE A 105 -24.41 0.24 -9.20
C PHE A 105 -24.43 0.92 -10.56
N GLN A 106 -23.34 0.84 -11.31
CA GLN A 106 -23.17 1.42 -12.65
C GLN A 106 -23.60 2.91 -12.71
N VAL A 107 -23.30 3.65 -11.63
CA VAL A 107 -23.61 5.09 -11.52
C VAL A 107 -22.72 5.89 -12.45
N THR A 108 -21.46 5.49 -12.56
CA THR A 108 -20.48 6.11 -13.46
C THR A 108 -19.73 5.07 -14.27
N PRO A 109 -19.26 5.45 -15.49
CA PRO A 109 -18.45 4.54 -16.29
C PRO A 109 -17.09 4.28 -15.62
N SER A 110 -16.50 3.14 -15.99
CA SER A 110 -15.09 2.84 -15.69
C SER A 110 -14.16 3.70 -16.54
N PHE A 111 -12.92 3.87 -16.06
CA PHE A 111 -11.89 4.51 -16.86
C PHE A 111 -11.48 3.63 -18.05
N GLU A 112 -11.16 4.27 -19.16
CA GLU A 112 -10.78 3.60 -20.41
C GLU A 112 -9.54 4.25 -21.04
N GLY A 113 -8.99 3.58 -22.06
CA GLY A 113 -7.90 4.10 -22.88
C GLY A 113 -6.67 4.51 -22.10
N ILE A 114 -6.11 5.65 -22.49
CA ILE A 114 -4.83 6.14 -21.94
C ILE A 114 -4.93 6.48 -20.44
N LEU A 115 -6.10 6.94 -19.99
CA LEU A 115 -6.31 7.31 -18.58
C LEU A 115 -6.25 6.08 -17.67
N LYS A 116 -6.86 4.97 -18.07
CA LYS A 116 -6.77 3.68 -17.38
C LYS A 116 -5.34 3.16 -17.37
N ILE A 117 -4.67 3.16 -18.51
CA ILE A 117 -3.27 2.69 -18.62
C ILE A 117 -2.34 3.55 -17.76
N SER A 118 -2.54 4.87 -17.74
CA SER A 118 -1.76 5.75 -16.87
C SER A 118 -1.95 5.42 -15.39
N GLY A 119 -3.14 4.97 -15.00
CA GLY A 119 -3.44 4.48 -13.67
C GLY A 119 -2.51 3.35 -13.23
N LEU A 120 -2.29 2.37 -14.11
CA LEU A 120 -1.36 1.27 -13.83
C LEU A 120 0.08 1.77 -13.66
N GLY A 121 0.52 2.70 -14.51
CA GLY A 121 1.84 3.33 -14.38
C GLY A 121 1.99 4.11 -13.07
N ILE A 122 0.99 4.91 -12.69
CA ILE A 122 0.98 5.66 -11.43
C ILE A 122 1.01 4.73 -10.22
N PHE A 123 0.25 3.63 -10.25
CA PHE A 123 0.28 2.57 -9.23
C PHE A 123 1.68 1.99 -9.05
N VAL A 124 2.35 1.62 -10.15
CA VAL A 124 3.72 1.07 -10.11
C VAL A 124 4.72 2.09 -9.55
N ILE A 125 4.63 3.35 -9.98
CA ILE A 125 5.45 4.44 -9.45
C ILE A 125 5.21 4.60 -7.94
N GLY A 126 3.95 4.57 -7.51
CA GLY A 126 3.60 4.63 -6.09
C GLY A 126 4.24 3.51 -5.26
N TYR A 127 4.18 2.28 -5.77
CA TYR A 127 4.83 1.13 -5.14
C TYR A 127 6.35 1.32 -5.04
N ILE A 128 7.00 1.79 -6.12
CA ILE A 128 8.44 2.06 -6.13
C ILE A 128 8.81 3.13 -5.10
N PHE A 129 8.02 4.20 -4.94
CA PHE A 129 8.25 5.21 -3.92
C PHE A 129 8.14 4.65 -2.50
N ILE A 130 7.16 3.79 -2.23
CA ILE A 130 7.02 3.09 -0.94
C ILE A 130 8.26 2.24 -0.67
N LEU A 131 8.64 1.40 -1.64
CA LEU A 131 9.81 0.52 -1.51
C LEU A 131 11.10 1.31 -1.33
N ALA A 132 11.33 2.35 -2.15
CA ALA A 132 12.51 3.22 -2.04
C ALA A 132 12.58 3.91 -0.67
N SER A 133 11.44 4.33 -0.12
CA SER A 133 11.36 4.89 1.24
C SER A 133 11.77 3.86 2.30
N MET A 134 11.30 2.62 2.16
CA MET A 134 11.64 1.53 3.06
C MET A 134 13.13 1.14 2.98
N LEU A 135 13.72 1.21 1.81
CA LEU A 135 15.14 0.90 1.60
C LEU A 135 16.08 2.01 2.09
N ALA A 136 15.68 3.27 1.90
CA ALA A 136 16.46 4.42 2.31
C ALA A 136 16.41 4.65 3.85
N ASN A 137 15.28 4.32 4.47
CA ASN A 137 15.04 4.52 5.89
C ASN A 137 14.61 3.21 6.57
N GLU A 138 15.52 2.61 7.34
CA GLU A 138 15.25 1.38 8.09
C GLU A 138 14.22 1.58 9.20
N PHE A 139 13.98 2.83 9.62
CA PHE A 139 12.94 3.23 10.57
C PHE A 139 11.61 3.59 9.89
N ALA A 140 11.55 3.58 8.55
CA ALA A 140 10.32 3.87 7.83
C ALA A 140 9.31 2.74 8.01
N GLU A 141 8.30 3.01 8.79
CA GLU A 141 7.15 2.14 9.06
C GLU A 141 5.86 2.83 8.59
N MET A 142 4.80 2.07 8.35
CA MET A 142 3.48 2.66 8.10
C MET A 142 2.96 3.42 9.32
N THR A 143 3.52 3.09 10.47
CA THR A 143 3.19 3.68 11.77
C THR A 143 4.29 4.64 12.19
N VAL A 144 3.92 5.84 12.63
CA VAL A 144 4.89 6.82 13.13
C VAL A 144 5.15 6.55 14.60
N ASN A 145 6.35 6.07 14.90
CA ASN A 145 6.84 5.87 16.27
C ASN A 145 8.20 6.52 16.40
N ILE A 146 8.48 7.11 17.57
CA ILE A 146 9.82 7.49 17.95
C ILE A 146 10.52 6.22 18.39
N GLN A 147 11.57 5.82 17.67
CA GLN A 147 12.31 4.57 17.90
C GLN A 147 13.66 4.89 18.58
N ASP A 148 13.62 5.54 19.74
CA ASP A 148 14.82 5.93 20.50
C ASP A 148 15.69 4.72 20.88
N ASP A 149 15.06 3.59 21.16
CA ASP A 149 15.69 2.31 21.47
C ASP A 149 16.48 1.73 20.28
N ARG A 150 16.13 2.11 19.05
CA ARG A 150 16.83 1.73 17.81
C ARG A 150 17.81 2.80 17.30
N GLY A 151 18.02 3.89 18.04
CA GLY A 151 18.92 4.98 17.67
C GLY A 151 18.47 5.71 16.41
N GLN A 152 17.18 6.03 16.29
CA GLN A 152 16.59 6.72 15.14
C GLN A 152 17.35 7.99 14.79
N LYS A 153 17.69 8.15 13.50
CA LYS A 153 18.35 9.33 12.93
C LYS A 153 17.50 9.94 11.83
N VAL A 154 17.63 11.23 11.64
CA VAL A 154 17.04 11.91 10.47
C VAL A 154 17.73 11.38 9.21
N ILE A 155 16.93 10.88 8.26
CA ILE A 155 17.40 10.38 6.98
C ILE A 155 17.11 11.45 5.93
N ASP A 156 18.16 11.92 5.27
CA ASP A 156 18.13 12.93 4.19
C ASP A 156 18.74 12.44 2.89
N THR A 157 18.97 11.13 2.77
CA THR A 157 19.60 10.47 1.62
C THR A 157 18.59 9.69 0.78
N GLY A 158 18.98 9.26 -0.42
CA GLY A 158 18.14 8.51 -1.33
C GLY A 158 16.90 9.33 -1.75
N VAL A 159 15.72 8.74 -1.69
CA VAL A 159 14.46 9.40 -2.03
C VAL A 159 14.12 10.57 -1.09
N TYR A 160 14.61 10.55 0.15
CA TYR A 160 14.43 11.62 1.14
C TYR A 160 15.21 12.90 0.82
N ALA A 161 16.23 12.83 -0.04
CA ALA A 161 16.92 14.01 -0.53
C ALA A 161 16.05 14.89 -1.46
N TYR A 162 15.02 14.29 -2.07
CA TYR A 162 14.15 14.97 -3.04
C TYR A 162 12.75 15.23 -2.50
N VAL A 163 12.23 14.33 -1.67
CA VAL A 163 10.86 14.39 -1.16
C VAL A 163 10.87 14.20 0.35
N ARG A 164 10.30 15.15 1.11
CA ARG A 164 10.28 15.07 2.58
C ARG A 164 9.47 13.90 3.12
N HIS A 165 8.40 13.52 2.43
CA HIS A 165 7.50 12.44 2.83
C HIS A 165 7.28 11.44 1.70
N PRO A 166 8.33 10.74 1.24
CA PRO A 166 8.26 9.91 0.05
C PRO A 166 7.32 8.72 0.22
N MET A 167 7.18 8.19 1.43
CA MET A 167 6.23 7.11 1.70
C MET A 167 4.77 7.55 1.52
N TYR A 168 4.40 8.75 1.99
CA TYR A 168 3.04 9.28 1.75
C TYR A 168 2.79 9.58 0.28
N THR A 169 3.77 10.15 -0.42
CA THR A 169 3.71 10.36 -1.87
C THR A 169 3.47 9.02 -2.58
N GLY A 170 4.19 7.99 -2.16
CA GLY A 170 4.02 6.64 -2.67
C GLY A 170 2.61 6.09 -2.44
N PHE A 171 2.06 6.24 -1.23
CA PHE A 171 0.69 5.79 -0.93
C PHE A 171 -0.37 6.54 -1.74
N ILE A 172 -0.22 7.86 -1.91
CA ILE A 172 -1.13 8.65 -2.74
C ILE A 172 -1.14 8.11 -4.18
N PHE A 173 0.02 7.95 -4.79
CA PHE A 173 0.14 7.41 -6.14
C PHE A 173 -0.38 5.98 -6.23
N PHE A 174 -0.07 5.14 -5.25
CA PHE A 174 -0.56 3.76 -5.18
C PHE A 174 -2.10 3.71 -5.17
N ILE A 175 -2.75 4.50 -4.31
CA ILE A 175 -4.21 4.51 -4.18
C ILE A 175 -4.86 5.11 -5.42
N LEU A 176 -4.38 6.27 -5.89
CA LEU A 176 -4.95 6.92 -7.07
C LEU A 176 -4.75 6.09 -8.33
N GLY A 177 -3.56 5.52 -8.51
CA GLY A 177 -3.25 4.64 -9.63
C GLY A 177 -4.12 3.37 -9.64
N THR A 178 -4.28 2.75 -8.47
CA THR A 178 -5.19 1.60 -8.31
C THR A 178 -6.62 1.94 -8.70
N ASN A 179 -7.14 3.08 -8.26
CA ASN A 179 -8.51 3.50 -8.58
C ASN A 179 -8.67 3.93 -10.04
N LEU A 180 -7.66 4.49 -10.68
CA LEU A 180 -7.68 4.76 -12.13
C LEU A 180 -7.69 3.47 -12.95
N TRP A 181 -7.02 2.42 -12.48
CA TRP A 181 -6.97 1.14 -13.17
C TRP A 181 -8.21 0.28 -12.95
N LEU A 182 -8.64 0.11 -11.68
CA LEU A 182 -9.75 -0.77 -11.29
C LEU A 182 -11.10 -0.07 -11.22
N GLY A 183 -11.11 1.26 -11.11
CA GLY A 183 -12.27 1.99 -10.66
C GLY A 183 -13.10 2.64 -11.74
N THR A 184 -14.10 3.32 -11.23
CA THR A 184 -15.00 4.20 -11.94
C THR A 184 -14.77 5.64 -11.52
N TYR A 185 -15.36 6.61 -12.21
CA TYR A 185 -15.25 8.03 -11.80
C TYR A 185 -15.79 8.27 -10.39
N LEU A 186 -16.85 7.54 -9.98
CA LEU A 186 -17.40 7.64 -8.62
C LEU A 186 -16.41 7.11 -7.57
N SER A 187 -15.90 5.90 -7.74
CA SER A 187 -14.97 5.29 -6.79
C SER A 187 -13.66 6.08 -6.65
N PHE A 188 -13.17 6.62 -7.76
CA PHE A 188 -12.02 7.53 -7.77
C PHE A 188 -12.30 8.81 -6.98
N GLY A 189 -13.45 9.46 -7.22
CA GLY A 189 -13.85 10.66 -6.49
C GLY A 189 -13.96 10.43 -4.98
N ILE A 190 -14.58 9.33 -4.58
CA ILE A 190 -14.67 8.94 -3.15
C ILE A 190 -13.28 8.74 -2.55
N SER A 191 -12.38 8.06 -3.26
CA SER A 191 -11.00 7.83 -2.80
C SER A 191 -10.19 9.11 -2.68
N VAL A 192 -10.35 10.06 -3.61
CA VAL A 192 -9.72 11.40 -3.55
C VAL A 192 -10.20 12.16 -2.32
N ILE A 193 -11.51 12.15 -2.03
CA ILE A 193 -12.07 12.81 -0.85
C ILE A 193 -11.49 12.16 0.42
N ALA A 194 -11.50 10.83 0.51
CA ALA A 194 -10.99 10.10 1.67
C ALA A 194 -9.48 10.38 1.90
N LEU A 195 -8.67 10.42 0.83
CA LEU A 195 -7.26 10.79 0.90
C LEU A 195 -7.06 12.22 1.37
N THR A 196 -7.84 13.17 0.83
CA THR A 196 -7.74 14.59 1.20
C THR A 196 -8.06 14.80 2.67
N VAL A 197 -9.11 14.15 3.16
CA VAL A 197 -9.47 14.17 4.59
C VAL A 197 -8.35 13.56 5.42
N GLY A 198 -7.83 12.38 5.01
CA GLY A 198 -6.75 11.70 5.73
C GLY A 198 -5.47 12.55 5.83
N LEU A 199 -5.09 13.21 4.74
CA LEU A 199 -3.93 14.11 4.71
C LEU A 199 -4.14 15.37 5.55
N HIS A 200 -5.36 15.94 5.56
CA HIS A 200 -5.66 17.14 6.37
C HIS A 200 -5.46 16.89 7.87
N PHE A 201 -5.80 15.70 8.37
CA PHE A 201 -5.55 15.35 9.77
C PHE A 201 -4.07 15.05 10.07
N ARG A 202 -3.21 14.95 9.04
CA ARG A 202 -1.79 14.66 9.19
C ARG A 202 -0.91 15.91 9.18
N ILE A 203 -1.35 16.98 8.53
CA ILE A 203 -0.64 18.26 8.42
C ILE A 203 -1.06 19.18 9.55
#